data_0426e308d1a12fb7e99cedf294f8966c
#
_entry.id   0426e308d1a12fb7e99cedf294f8966c
#
_cell.length_a   1.000
_cell.length_b   1.000
_cell.length_c   1.000
_cell.angle_alpha   90.00
_cell.angle_beta   90.00
_cell.angle_gamma   90.00
#
_symmetry.space_group_name_H-M   'P 1'
#
loop_
_entity.id
_entity.type
_entity.pdbx_description
1 polymer ?
#
loop_
_entity_poly.entity_id
_entity_poly.type
_entity_poly.pdbx_seq_one_letter_code
_entity_poly.pdbx_strand_id
1 'polypeptide(L)'
;MIKVKNICCIGAGYVGGPTMSVIADRCPQIKVNVVDINKDRIKSWNSNNFEQLPIYEPGLSLIVSRCRGKNLFFSTNLEANIASADIVFISVNTPTKKKGLGAGQASDLKWVEKCARQVAQYSNGHTIVVEKSTLPVKTAEVIKEILEASQPELECSQMKSFDVLSNPEFLAEGTAIRDLEEPDRVLIGGENKDAILTLTSIYKEWVPEHKILHTNIWSSELAKITANAFLAQRISSI
;
A
#
# COMPACT_ATOMS: atom_id res chain seq x y z
N MET A 1 -7.08 -18.30 6.31
CA MET A 1 -6.43 -17.62 5.16
C MET A 1 -7.48 -17.33 4.09
N ILE A 2 -7.62 -16.10 3.65
CA ILE A 2 -8.60 -15.67 2.65
C ILE A 2 -8.00 -15.86 1.26
N LYS A 3 -8.80 -16.34 0.30
CA LYS A 3 -8.37 -16.39 -1.11
C LYS A 3 -8.56 -15.01 -1.73
N VAL A 4 -7.45 -14.29 -1.93
CA VAL A 4 -7.45 -12.95 -2.52
C VAL A 4 -7.74 -13.02 -4.02
N LYS A 5 -8.74 -12.24 -4.46
CA LYS A 5 -9.11 -12.08 -5.87
C LYS A 5 -8.92 -10.65 -6.34
N ASN A 6 -9.16 -9.68 -5.46
CA ASN A 6 -9.14 -8.26 -5.78
C ASN A 6 -8.29 -7.48 -4.79
N ILE A 7 -7.36 -6.70 -5.31
CA ILE A 7 -6.58 -5.73 -4.56
C ILE A 7 -6.96 -4.33 -5.04
N CYS A 8 -7.17 -3.42 -4.09
CA CYS A 8 -7.26 -1.99 -4.34
C CYS A 8 -6.07 -1.28 -3.71
N CYS A 9 -5.37 -0.44 -4.46
CA CYS A 9 -4.31 0.42 -3.92
C CYS A 9 -4.74 1.87 -4.04
N ILE A 10 -4.82 2.57 -2.91
CA ILE A 10 -5.11 4.01 -2.85
C ILE A 10 -3.80 4.76 -2.90
N GLY A 11 -3.55 5.46 -4.02
CA GLY A 11 -2.33 6.19 -4.32
C GLY A 11 -1.57 5.57 -5.48
N ALA A 12 -1.58 6.25 -6.64
CA ALA A 12 -0.86 5.86 -7.86
C ALA A 12 0.49 6.59 -7.97
N GLY A 13 1.13 6.84 -6.82
CA GLY A 13 2.44 7.48 -6.72
C GLY A 13 3.59 6.48 -6.88
N TYR A 14 4.79 6.96 -6.50
CA TYR A 14 6.06 6.25 -6.63
C TYR A 14 6.08 4.88 -5.94
N VAL A 15 5.40 4.73 -4.82
CA VAL A 15 5.32 3.45 -4.11
C VAL A 15 4.17 2.58 -4.66
N GLY A 16 2.95 3.13 -4.75
CA GLY A 16 1.77 2.36 -5.13
C GLY A 16 1.80 1.85 -6.56
N GLY A 17 2.17 2.71 -7.53
CA GLY A 17 2.20 2.34 -8.94
C GLY A 17 3.13 1.16 -9.24
N PRO A 18 4.44 1.27 -8.97
CA PRO A 18 5.39 0.19 -9.19
C PRO A 18 5.08 -1.07 -8.39
N THR A 19 4.76 -0.96 -7.09
CA THR A 19 4.43 -2.11 -6.24
C THR A 19 3.26 -2.90 -6.81
N MET A 20 2.18 -2.22 -7.17
CA MET A 20 0.99 -2.87 -7.71
C MET A 20 1.23 -3.45 -9.11
N SER A 21 2.11 -2.83 -9.90
CA SER A 21 2.51 -3.36 -11.20
C SER A 21 3.25 -4.69 -11.04
N VAL A 22 4.20 -4.78 -10.10
CA VAL A 22 4.93 -6.04 -9.82
C VAL A 22 3.98 -7.11 -9.25
N ILE A 23 3.08 -6.76 -8.31
CA ILE A 23 2.09 -7.71 -7.80
C ILE A 23 1.20 -8.24 -8.93
N ALA A 24 0.74 -7.38 -9.85
CA ALA A 24 -0.06 -7.81 -10.98
C ALA A 24 0.69 -8.75 -11.94
N ASP A 25 1.97 -8.49 -12.17
CA ASP A 25 2.83 -9.33 -13.02
C ASP A 25 3.10 -10.70 -12.40
N ARG A 26 3.37 -10.75 -11.09
CA ARG A 26 3.69 -11.98 -10.35
C ARG A 26 2.46 -12.80 -9.95
N CYS A 27 1.29 -12.15 -9.87
CA CYS A 27 0.03 -12.76 -9.46
C CYS A 27 -1.06 -12.54 -10.54
N PRO A 28 -0.95 -13.15 -11.73
CA PRO A 28 -1.89 -12.89 -12.84
C PRO A 28 -3.34 -13.29 -12.52
N GLN A 29 -3.56 -14.09 -11.49
CA GLN A 29 -4.88 -14.52 -10.99
C GLN A 29 -5.56 -13.46 -10.12
N ILE A 30 -4.83 -12.42 -9.69
CA ILE A 30 -5.35 -11.35 -8.83
C ILE A 30 -5.63 -10.12 -9.70
N LYS A 31 -6.82 -9.56 -9.57
CA LYS A 31 -7.16 -8.27 -10.15
C LYS A 31 -6.64 -7.14 -9.25
N VAL A 32 -5.79 -6.29 -9.79
CA VAL A 32 -5.16 -5.17 -9.08
C VAL A 32 -5.71 -3.84 -9.64
N ASN A 33 -6.36 -3.08 -8.79
CA ASN A 33 -6.90 -1.77 -9.12
C ASN A 33 -6.12 -0.69 -8.35
N VAL A 34 -5.49 0.23 -9.07
CA VAL A 34 -4.78 1.37 -8.48
C VAL A 34 -5.65 2.61 -8.66
N VAL A 35 -5.99 3.27 -7.56
CA VAL A 35 -6.86 4.45 -7.58
C VAL A 35 -6.14 5.69 -7.08
N ASP A 36 -6.37 6.81 -7.75
CA ASP A 36 -5.83 8.12 -7.35
C ASP A 36 -6.83 9.22 -7.65
N ILE A 37 -6.88 10.24 -6.80
CA ILE A 37 -7.71 11.43 -7.01
C ILE A 37 -7.18 12.33 -8.13
N ASN A 38 -5.92 12.22 -8.48
CA ASN A 38 -5.27 13.00 -9.53
C ASN A 38 -5.58 12.39 -10.90
N LYS A 39 -6.52 13.04 -11.62
CA LYS A 39 -6.97 12.61 -12.95
C LYS A 39 -5.84 12.59 -13.99
N ASP A 40 -4.93 13.54 -13.93
CA ASP A 40 -3.81 13.61 -14.89
C ASP A 40 -2.82 12.47 -14.66
N ARG A 41 -2.54 12.12 -13.40
CA ARG A 41 -1.73 10.96 -13.06
C ARG A 41 -2.37 9.67 -13.58
N ILE A 42 -3.67 9.48 -13.36
CA ILE A 42 -4.40 8.32 -13.89
C ILE A 42 -4.41 8.30 -15.41
N LYS A 43 -4.57 9.46 -16.06
CA LYS A 43 -4.45 9.57 -17.51
C LYS A 43 -3.08 9.14 -18.02
N SER A 44 -2.00 9.57 -17.35
CA SER A 44 -0.64 9.17 -17.69
C SER A 44 -0.41 7.66 -17.50
N TRP A 45 -0.91 7.05 -16.41
CA TRP A 45 -0.85 5.60 -16.22
C TRP A 45 -1.60 4.82 -17.31
N ASN A 46 -2.64 5.41 -17.90
CA ASN A 46 -3.45 4.81 -18.98
C ASN A 46 -2.96 5.22 -20.39
N SER A 47 -1.89 6.01 -20.52
CA SER A 47 -1.35 6.42 -21.83
C SER A 47 -0.87 5.19 -22.62
N ASN A 48 -1.14 5.16 -23.93
CA ASN A 48 -0.60 4.16 -24.83
C ASN A 48 0.90 4.39 -25.11
N ASN A 49 1.39 5.60 -24.88
CA ASN A 49 2.82 5.91 -24.88
C ASN A 49 3.41 5.66 -23.49
N PHE A 50 4.19 4.60 -23.35
CA PHE A 50 4.81 4.21 -22.08
C PHE A 50 5.90 5.17 -21.59
N GLU A 51 6.39 6.07 -22.43
CA GLU A 51 7.29 7.16 -22.03
C GLU A 51 6.56 8.25 -21.23
N GLN A 52 5.22 8.27 -21.30
CA GLN A 52 4.37 9.20 -20.56
C GLN A 52 3.87 8.64 -19.21
N LEU A 53 4.37 7.48 -18.79
CA LEU A 53 4.09 7.01 -17.44
C LEU A 53 4.52 8.07 -16.42
N PRO A 54 3.72 8.29 -15.34
CA PRO A 54 4.01 9.38 -14.40
C PRO A 54 5.23 9.09 -13.51
N ILE A 55 5.82 7.92 -13.66
CA ILE A 55 6.99 7.44 -12.92
C ILE A 55 7.91 6.75 -13.92
N TYR A 56 9.18 7.13 -13.88
CA TYR A 56 10.22 6.45 -14.62
C TYR A 56 11.01 5.51 -13.70
N GLU A 57 10.94 4.20 -14.01
CA GLU A 57 11.78 3.17 -13.37
C GLU A 57 12.18 2.15 -14.44
N PRO A 58 13.44 1.71 -14.47
CA PRO A 58 13.86 0.66 -15.38
C PRO A 58 12.98 -0.60 -15.24
N GLY A 59 12.43 -1.10 -16.34
CA GLY A 59 11.56 -2.28 -16.37
C GLY A 59 10.07 -2.03 -16.13
N LEU A 60 9.67 -0.88 -15.54
CA LEU A 60 8.27 -0.60 -15.22
C LEU A 60 7.36 -0.59 -16.45
N SER A 61 7.78 0.04 -17.54
CA SER A 61 7.00 0.12 -18.78
C SER A 61 6.69 -1.27 -19.36
N LEU A 62 7.63 -2.19 -19.28
CA LEU A 62 7.45 -3.57 -19.74
C LEU A 62 6.40 -4.31 -18.88
N ILE A 63 6.46 -4.16 -17.56
CA ILE A 63 5.48 -4.76 -16.65
C ILE A 63 4.09 -4.19 -16.90
N VAL A 64 3.97 -2.86 -16.95
CA VAL A 64 2.69 -2.19 -17.24
C VAL A 64 2.11 -2.64 -18.59
N SER A 65 2.94 -2.76 -19.63
CA SER A 65 2.50 -3.22 -20.95
C SER A 65 1.95 -4.67 -20.94
N ARG A 66 2.49 -5.53 -20.08
CA ARG A 66 2.02 -6.93 -19.96
C ARG A 66 0.71 -7.04 -19.19
N CYS A 67 0.51 -6.23 -18.16
CA CYS A 67 -0.54 -6.41 -17.15
C CYS A 67 -1.72 -5.45 -17.31
N ARG A 68 -1.49 -4.22 -17.80
CA ARG A 68 -2.54 -3.20 -17.94
C ARG A 68 -3.63 -3.65 -18.90
N GLY A 69 -4.89 -3.51 -18.47
CA GLY A 69 -6.07 -3.96 -19.22
C GLY A 69 -6.36 -5.47 -19.13
N LYS A 70 -5.48 -6.25 -18.48
CA LYS A 70 -5.72 -7.67 -18.17
C LYS A 70 -6.11 -7.84 -16.70
N ASN A 71 -5.17 -7.63 -15.80
CA ASN A 71 -5.38 -7.72 -14.36
C ASN A 71 -4.87 -6.48 -13.59
N LEU A 72 -4.25 -5.50 -14.26
CA LEU A 72 -3.83 -4.22 -13.70
C LEU A 72 -4.68 -3.08 -14.30
N PHE A 73 -5.31 -2.28 -13.43
CA PHE A 73 -6.19 -1.20 -13.83
C PHE A 73 -5.89 0.07 -13.04
N PHE A 74 -5.95 1.22 -13.70
CA PHE A 74 -5.78 2.54 -13.08
C PHE A 74 -7.06 3.36 -13.24
N SER A 75 -7.58 3.90 -12.13
CA SER A 75 -8.90 4.54 -12.10
C SER A 75 -8.97 5.68 -11.08
N THR A 76 -9.94 6.58 -11.26
CA THR A 76 -10.34 7.56 -10.24
C THR A 76 -11.55 7.09 -9.43
N ASN A 77 -12.14 5.94 -9.77
CA ASN A 77 -13.31 5.41 -9.08
C ASN A 77 -12.91 4.65 -7.81
N LEU A 78 -12.78 5.38 -6.72
CA LEU A 78 -12.34 4.85 -5.44
C LEU A 78 -13.40 3.94 -4.80
N GLU A 79 -14.66 4.36 -4.81
CA GLU A 79 -15.78 3.65 -4.17
C GLU A 79 -15.91 2.21 -4.66
N ALA A 80 -16.13 2.04 -5.97
CA ALA A 80 -16.34 0.71 -6.56
C ALA A 80 -15.12 -0.21 -6.38
N ASN A 81 -13.90 0.36 -6.39
CA ASN A 81 -12.68 -0.44 -6.23
C ASN A 81 -12.43 -0.86 -4.78
N ILE A 82 -12.77 -0.03 -3.79
CA ILE A 82 -12.73 -0.43 -2.38
C ILE A 82 -13.82 -1.46 -2.11
N ALA A 83 -15.06 -1.23 -2.57
CA ALA A 83 -16.19 -2.12 -2.30
C ALA A 83 -15.97 -3.57 -2.78
N SER A 84 -15.15 -3.76 -3.81
CA SER A 84 -14.83 -5.08 -4.37
C SER A 84 -13.52 -5.69 -3.86
N ALA A 85 -12.75 -4.99 -3.03
CA ALA A 85 -11.41 -5.39 -2.64
C ALA A 85 -11.40 -6.35 -1.44
N ASP A 86 -10.62 -7.42 -1.53
CA ASP A 86 -10.26 -8.28 -0.40
C ASP A 86 -9.13 -7.63 0.43
N ILE A 87 -8.22 -6.92 -0.27
CA ILE A 87 -7.11 -6.18 0.36
C ILE A 87 -7.10 -4.76 -0.18
N VAL A 88 -6.98 -3.78 0.72
CA VAL A 88 -6.78 -2.37 0.39
C VAL A 88 -5.42 -1.90 0.87
N PHE A 89 -4.55 -1.51 -0.06
CA PHE A 89 -3.28 -0.85 0.25
C PHE A 89 -3.46 0.65 0.34
N ILE A 90 -2.96 1.27 1.42
CA ILE A 90 -2.86 2.72 1.58
C ILE A 90 -1.43 3.12 1.25
N SER A 91 -1.25 3.78 0.09
CA SER A 91 0.04 4.20 -0.45
C SER A 91 0.03 5.68 -0.84
N VAL A 92 -0.43 6.52 0.08
CA VAL A 92 -0.56 7.96 -0.11
C VAL A 92 0.63 8.72 0.48
N ASN A 93 0.88 9.92 -0.02
CA ASN A 93 1.93 10.78 0.50
C ASN A 93 1.64 11.24 1.93
N THR A 94 2.70 11.28 2.74
CA THR A 94 2.71 11.76 4.13
C THR A 94 3.68 12.95 4.28
N PRO A 95 3.34 14.13 3.73
CA PRO A 95 4.21 15.28 3.76
C PRO A 95 4.40 15.77 5.19
N THR A 96 5.50 16.50 5.44
CA THR A 96 5.69 17.21 6.70
C THR A 96 4.62 18.28 6.88
N LYS A 97 4.07 18.40 8.09
CA LYS A 97 3.10 19.45 8.45
C LYS A 97 3.67 20.84 8.17
N LYS A 98 2.89 21.66 7.49
CA LYS A 98 3.30 23.04 7.18
C LYS A 98 2.78 24.06 8.20
N LYS A 99 1.77 23.71 9.03
CA LYS A 99 1.10 24.60 9.98
C LYS A 99 0.67 23.83 11.24
N GLY A 100 0.47 24.55 12.34
CA GLY A 100 -0.01 24.00 13.61
C GLY A 100 1.06 23.27 14.42
N LEU A 101 0.63 22.57 15.46
CA LEU A 101 1.53 21.82 16.34
C LEU A 101 2.30 20.77 15.54
N GLY A 102 3.64 20.75 15.67
CA GLY A 102 4.55 19.86 14.93
C GLY A 102 4.87 20.34 13.52
N ALA A 103 4.56 21.59 13.14
CA ALA A 103 4.95 22.14 11.85
C ALA A 103 6.47 22.07 11.64
N GLY A 104 6.89 21.61 10.44
CA GLY A 104 8.30 21.41 10.09
C GLY A 104 8.92 20.11 10.64
N GLN A 105 8.22 19.37 11.50
CA GLN A 105 8.77 18.15 12.15
C GLN A 105 7.85 16.93 12.02
N ALA A 106 6.53 17.08 12.22
CA ALA A 106 5.59 15.98 12.22
C ALA A 106 5.04 15.68 10.82
N SER A 107 4.75 14.41 10.54
CA SER A 107 4.04 13.99 9.33
C SER A 107 2.58 14.45 9.36
N ASP A 108 2.07 14.86 8.20
CA ASP A 108 0.65 15.19 8.01
C ASP A 108 -0.11 13.92 7.60
N LEU A 109 -0.84 13.35 8.54
CA LEU A 109 -1.57 12.09 8.36
C LEU A 109 -2.96 12.24 7.75
N LYS A 110 -3.39 13.48 7.45
CA LYS A 110 -4.76 13.76 6.97
C LYS A 110 -5.18 12.90 5.76
N TRP A 111 -4.25 12.58 4.88
CA TRP A 111 -4.55 11.74 3.70
C TRP A 111 -4.72 10.28 4.08
N VAL A 112 -3.92 9.77 5.01
CA VAL A 112 -4.03 8.40 5.55
C VAL A 112 -5.35 8.25 6.29
N GLU A 113 -5.69 9.18 7.18
CA GLU A 113 -6.96 9.20 7.91
C GLU A 113 -8.16 9.28 6.95
N LYS A 114 -8.06 10.12 5.90
CA LYS A 114 -9.10 10.21 4.87
C LYS A 114 -9.28 8.88 4.15
N CYS A 115 -8.18 8.21 3.79
CA CYS A 115 -8.23 6.89 3.16
C CYS A 115 -8.87 5.87 4.10
N ALA A 116 -8.50 5.84 5.39
CA ALA A 116 -9.10 4.94 6.38
C ALA A 116 -10.63 5.13 6.48
N ARG A 117 -11.10 6.40 6.54
CA ARG A 117 -12.55 6.71 6.54
C ARG A 117 -13.25 6.24 5.26
N GLN A 118 -12.60 6.40 4.09
CA GLN A 118 -13.15 5.94 2.82
C GLN A 118 -13.20 4.40 2.75
N VAL A 119 -12.18 3.72 3.28
CA VAL A 119 -12.18 2.26 3.40
C VAL A 119 -13.33 1.82 4.31
N ALA A 120 -13.48 2.42 5.49
CA ALA A 120 -14.59 2.12 6.40
C ALA A 120 -15.97 2.34 5.74
N GLN A 121 -16.10 3.41 4.95
CA GLN A 121 -17.34 3.76 4.27
C GLN A 121 -17.70 2.78 3.15
N TYR A 122 -16.74 2.45 2.28
CA TYR A 122 -17.03 1.77 1.02
C TYR A 122 -16.72 0.27 1.02
N SER A 123 -15.94 -0.26 1.97
CA SER A 123 -15.68 -1.70 2.06
C SER A 123 -16.97 -2.50 2.25
N ASN A 124 -16.94 -3.74 1.78
CA ASN A 124 -18.06 -4.68 1.90
C ASN A 124 -17.56 -5.98 2.54
N GLY A 125 -18.09 -6.31 3.73
CA GLY A 125 -17.67 -7.49 4.49
C GLY A 125 -16.31 -7.33 5.17
N HIS A 126 -15.47 -8.36 5.10
CA HIS A 126 -14.13 -8.36 5.69
C HIS A 126 -13.09 -7.83 4.71
N THR A 127 -12.23 -6.91 5.17
CA THR A 127 -11.18 -6.30 4.33
C THR A 127 -9.86 -6.22 5.10
N ILE A 128 -8.78 -6.70 4.49
CA ILE A 128 -7.42 -6.49 5.01
C ILE A 128 -6.93 -5.13 4.52
N VAL A 129 -6.57 -4.24 5.46
CA VAL A 129 -6.04 -2.91 5.18
C VAL A 129 -4.53 -2.92 5.40
N VAL A 130 -3.78 -2.62 4.36
CA VAL A 130 -2.31 -2.65 4.39
C VAL A 130 -1.77 -1.24 4.30
N GLU A 131 -1.12 -0.81 5.36
CA GLU A 131 -0.35 0.42 5.39
C GLU A 131 0.97 0.21 4.65
N LYS A 132 1.17 0.93 3.55
CA LYS A 132 2.37 0.86 2.72
C LYS A 132 3.22 2.13 2.80
N SER A 133 2.63 3.26 3.15
CA SER A 133 3.30 4.55 3.29
C SER A 133 4.33 4.53 4.43
N THR A 134 5.36 5.39 4.34
CA THR A 134 6.29 5.62 5.46
C THR A 134 5.60 6.48 6.50
N LEU A 135 5.28 5.91 7.65
CA LEU A 135 4.42 6.51 8.66
C LEU A 135 5.07 6.47 10.05
N PRO A 136 4.75 7.42 10.95
CA PRO A 136 5.14 7.34 12.35
C PRO A 136 4.59 6.07 13.01
N VAL A 137 5.31 5.58 14.02
CA VAL A 137 4.84 4.46 14.86
C VAL A 137 3.47 4.82 15.46
N LYS A 138 2.56 3.85 15.53
CA LYS A 138 1.15 3.95 15.95
C LYS A 138 0.18 4.49 14.90
N THR A 139 0.59 4.71 13.67
CA THR A 139 -0.36 5.13 12.63
C THR A 139 -1.34 4.00 12.28
N ALA A 140 -0.91 2.75 12.31
CA ALA A 140 -1.79 1.60 12.11
C ALA A 140 -2.87 1.48 13.20
N GLU A 141 -2.57 1.87 14.45
CA GLU A 141 -3.58 1.98 15.53
C GLU A 141 -4.62 3.04 15.19
N VAL A 142 -4.19 4.22 14.75
CA VAL A 142 -5.11 5.29 14.32
C VAL A 142 -6.00 4.84 13.16
N ILE A 143 -5.43 4.12 12.19
CA ILE A 143 -6.20 3.53 11.09
C ILE A 143 -7.26 2.57 11.66
N LYS A 144 -6.87 1.67 12.57
CA LYS A 144 -7.77 0.70 13.20
C LYS A 144 -8.90 1.39 13.96
N GLU A 145 -8.59 2.38 14.79
CA GLU A 145 -9.59 3.17 15.52
C GLU A 145 -10.58 3.86 14.57
N ILE A 146 -10.12 4.43 13.45
CA ILE A 146 -10.99 5.07 12.45
C ILE A 146 -11.91 4.02 11.80
N LEU A 147 -11.38 2.84 11.45
CA LEU A 147 -12.15 1.77 10.83
C LEU A 147 -13.23 1.24 11.77
N GLU A 148 -12.93 1.07 13.05
CA GLU A 148 -13.85 0.61 14.09
C GLU A 148 -14.91 1.67 14.42
N ALA A 149 -14.50 2.93 14.64
CA ALA A 149 -15.41 4.03 15.00
C ALA A 149 -16.36 4.45 13.86
N SER A 150 -16.02 4.12 12.62
CA SER A 150 -16.86 4.48 11.46
C SER A 150 -17.96 3.45 11.17
N GLN A 151 -18.11 2.43 12.02
CA GLN A 151 -19.22 1.48 11.93
C GLN A 151 -20.40 2.03 12.78
N PRO A 152 -21.49 2.50 12.15
CA PRO A 152 -22.69 2.82 12.90
C PRO A 152 -23.22 1.52 13.54
N GLU A 153 -24.12 1.64 14.54
CA GLU A 153 -24.85 0.52 15.13
C GLU A 153 -25.70 -0.17 14.04
N LEU A 154 -25.04 -0.97 13.21
CA LEU A 154 -25.67 -1.75 12.15
C LEU A 154 -26.12 -3.10 12.71
N GLU A 155 -27.21 -3.63 12.15
CA GLU A 155 -27.60 -5.01 12.41
C GLU A 155 -26.43 -5.96 12.09
N CYS A 156 -26.27 -7.02 12.87
CA CYS A 156 -25.13 -7.95 12.84
C CYS A 156 -24.80 -8.50 11.44
N SER A 157 -25.77 -8.57 10.54
CA SER A 157 -25.62 -9.00 9.13
C SER A 157 -24.94 -8.00 8.19
N GLN A 158 -24.75 -6.76 8.64
CA GLN A 158 -24.13 -5.67 7.85
C GLN A 158 -22.80 -5.21 8.45
N MET A 159 -22.33 -5.82 9.53
CA MET A 159 -21.08 -5.46 10.17
C MET A 159 -19.89 -5.76 9.25
N LYS A 160 -19.10 -4.74 8.99
CA LYS A 160 -17.81 -4.86 8.32
C LYS A 160 -16.75 -5.25 9.34
N SER A 161 -15.71 -5.95 8.91
CA SER A 161 -14.57 -6.26 9.76
C SER A 161 -13.27 -5.94 9.04
N PHE A 162 -12.25 -5.55 9.82
CA PHE A 162 -10.99 -5.10 9.27
C PHE A 162 -9.81 -5.71 10.02
N ASP A 163 -8.80 -6.14 9.27
CA ASP A 163 -7.48 -6.42 9.80
C ASP A 163 -6.50 -5.37 9.27
N VAL A 164 -5.70 -4.78 10.13
CA VAL A 164 -4.70 -3.78 9.74
C VAL A 164 -3.31 -4.40 9.77
N LEU A 165 -2.58 -4.27 8.67
CA LEU A 165 -1.20 -4.73 8.53
C LEU A 165 -0.30 -3.54 8.18
N SER A 166 0.94 -3.56 8.68
CA SER A 166 2.02 -2.69 8.24
C SER A 166 2.94 -3.48 7.30
N ASN A 167 3.15 -2.95 6.09
CA ASN A 167 4.05 -3.52 5.09
C ASN A 167 4.89 -2.41 4.44
N PRO A 168 5.86 -1.87 5.17
CA PRO A 168 6.69 -0.79 4.69
C PRO A 168 7.50 -1.22 3.47
N GLU A 169 7.80 -0.25 2.59
CA GLU A 169 8.66 -0.44 1.44
C GLU A 169 10.11 -0.03 1.76
N PHE A 170 11.05 -0.64 1.04
CA PHE A 170 12.49 -0.33 1.13
C PHE A 170 13.08 -0.05 -0.26
N LEU A 171 12.32 0.67 -1.09
CA LEU A 171 12.68 0.98 -2.48
C LEU A 171 13.64 2.16 -2.56
N ALA A 172 14.51 2.14 -3.57
CA ALA A 172 15.31 3.29 -3.97
C ALA A 172 14.91 3.74 -5.37
N GLU A 173 14.93 5.07 -5.59
CA GLU A 173 14.66 5.65 -6.92
C GLU A 173 15.71 5.16 -7.93
N GLY A 174 15.23 4.76 -9.12
CA GLY A 174 16.06 4.18 -10.18
C GLY A 174 16.29 2.67 -10.07
N THR A 175 15.91 2.03 -8.96
CA THR A 175 16.01 0.58 -8.76
C THR A 175 14.73 -0.05 -8.22
N ALA A 176 13.64 0.72 -8.14
CA ALA A 176 12.42 0.28 -7.46
C ALA A 176 11.86 -1.04 -8.01
N ILE A 177 11.88 -1.27 -9.32
CA ILE A 177 11.39 -2.54 -9.90
C ILE A 177 12.27 -3.70 -9.47
N ARG A 178 13.59 -3.56 -9.57
CA ARG A 178 14.52 -4.60 -9.09
C ARG A 178 14.34 -4.89 -7.60
N ASP A 179 14.22 -3.84 -6.78
CA ASP A 179 14.06 -3.96 -5.34
C ASP A 179 12.71 -4.61 -4.96
N LEU A 180 11.69 -4.52 -5.82
CA LEU A 180 10.41 -5.21 -5.66
C LEU A 180 10.45 -6.66 -6.14
N GLU A 181 11.16 -6.92 -7.25
CA GLU A 181 11.27 -8.28 -7.80
C GLU A 181 12.24 -9.16 -7.01
N GLU A 182 13.33 -8.56 -6.52
CA GLU A 182 14.39 -9.24 -5.75
C GLU A 182 14.65 -8.53 -4.41
N PRO A 183 13.65 -8.41 -3.52
CA PRO A 183 13.82 -7.68 -2.28
C PRO A 183 14.84 -8.37 -1.36
N ASP A 184 15.64 -7.57 -0.64
CA ASP A 184 16.46 -8.09 0.45
C ASP A 184 15.59 -8.69 1.55
N ARG A 185 14.45 -8.05 1.83
CA ARG A 185 13.43 -8.49 2.77
C ARG A 185 12.06 -7.90 2.45
N VAL A 186 11.01 -8.63 2.79
CA VAL A 186 9.64 -8.14 2.89
C VAL A 186 9.24 -8.19 4.36
N LEU A 187 8.82 -7.05 4.92
CA LEU A 187 8.41 -6.96 6.32
C LEU A 187 6.89 -6.85 6.39
N ILE A 188 6.26 -7.71 7.20
CA ILE A 188 4.82 -7.72 7.41
C ILE A 188 4.58 -7.68 8.92
N GLY A 189 4.03 -6.57 9.40
CA GLY A 189 3.62 -6.38 10.78
C GLY A 189 2.10 -6.52 10.93
N GLY A 190 1.65 -7.23 11.95
CA GLY A 190 0.23 -7.40 12.19
C GLY A 190 -0.08 -8.14 13.49
N GLU A 191 -1.37 -8.17 13.85
CA GLU A 191 -1.88 -8.90 15.02
C GLU A 191 -2.57 -10.22 14.60
N ASN A 192 -3.34 -10.17 13.51
CA ASN A 192 -4.06 -11.32 13.00
C ASN A 192 -3.17 -12.22 12.13
N LYS A 193 -2.93 -13.44 12.57
CA LYS A 193 -2.11 -14.42 11.87
C LYS A 193 -2.65 -14.77 10.47
N ASP A 194 -3.96 -14.88 10.31
CA ASP A 194 -4.56 -15.20 9.02
C ASP A 194 -4.41 -14.08 8.00
N ALA A 195 -4.50 -12.82 8.44
CA ALA A 195 -4.24 -11.66 7.59
C ALA A 195 -2.76 -11.59 7.18
N ILE A 196 -1.82 -11.82 8.13
CA ILE A 196 -0.38 -11.89 7.85
C ILE A 196 -0.10 -12.99 6.82
N LEU A 197 -0.61 -14.20 7.02
CA LEU A 197 -0.41 -15.33 6.11
C LEU A 197 -1.06 -15.10 4.75
N THR A 198 -2.17 -14.37 4.69
CA THR A 198 -2.84 -13.99 3.45
C THR A 198 -1.95 -13.05 2.63
N LEU A 199 -1.38 -12.00 3.24
CA LEU A 199 -0.44 -11.11 2.55
C LEU A 199 0.87 -11.83 2.19
N THR A 200 1.37 -12.68 3.08
CA THR A 200 2.55 -13.52 2.85
C THR A 200 2.36 -14.39 1.59
N SER A 201 1.19 -14.98 1.40
CA SER A 201 0.91 -15.85 0.26
C SER A 201 1.05 -15.14 -1.09
N ILE A 202 0.76 -13.83 -1.13
CA ILE A 202 0.96 -13.00 -2.33
C ILE A 202 2.46 -12.85 -2.62
N TYR A 203 3.24 -12.44 -1.62
CA TYR A 203 4.69 -12.24 -1.80
C TYR A 203 5.43 -13.54 -2.10
N LYS A 204 4.98 -14.68 -1.57
CA LYS A 204 5.58 -16.02 -1.83
C LYS A 204 5.53 -16.44 -3.30
N GLU A 205 4.71 -15.82 -4.14
CA GLU A 205 4.70 -16.08 -5.57
C GLU A 205 6.06 -15.77 -6.25
N TRP A 206 6.88 -14.87 -5.65
CA TRP A 206 8.19 -14.53 -6.21
C TRP A 206 9.29 -14.29 -5.16
N VAL A 207 8.94 -14.12 -3.90
CA VAL A 207 9.91 -13.87 -2.82
C VAL A 207 10.15 -15.15 -2.02
N PRO A 208 11.40 -15.59 -1.85
CA PRO A 208 11.72 -16.73 -0.99
C PRO A 208 11.24 -16.52 0.46
N GLU A 209 10.70 -17.56 1.07
CA GLU A 209 10.05 -17.48 2.39
C GLU A 209 10.96 -16.91 3.49
N HIS A 210 12.26 -17.25 3.47
CA HIS A 210 13.24 -16.75 4.45
C HIS A 210 13.49 -15.24 4.37
N LYS A 211 13.07 -14.57 3.30
CA LYS A 211 13.11 -13.11 3.13
C LYS A 211 11.82 -12.41 3.57
N ILE A 212 10.76 -13.17 3.89
CA ILE A 212 9.49 -12.61 4.38
C ILE A 212 9.49 -12.68 5.89
N LEU A 213 9.59 -11.52 6.53
CA LEU A 213 9.73 -11.38 7.98
C LEU A 213 8.40 -10.94 8.59
N HIS A 214 7.95 -11.68 9.60
CA HIS A 214 6.76 -11.33 10.35
C HIS A 214 7.12 -10.68 11.68
N THR A 215 6.40 -9.62 12.06
CA THR A 215 6.61 -8.92 13.32
C THR A 215 5.29 -8.32 13.83
N ASN A 216 5.32 -7.69 15.01
CA ASN A 216 4.21 -6.85 15.42
C ASN A 216 4.16 -5.55 14.60
N ILE A 217 3.01 -4.89 14.60
CA ILE A 217 2.76 -3.66 13.83
C ILE A 217 3.80 -2.57 14.14
N TRP A 218 4.05 -2.29 15.42
CA TRP A 218 4.94 -1.20 15.83
C TRP A 218 6.38 -1.41 15.41
N SER A 219 6.87 -2.65 15.52
CA SER A 219 8.22 -2.98 15.06
C SER A 219 8.35 -2.83 13.55
N SER A 220 7.30 -3.13 12.79
CA SER A 220 7.26 -2.93 11.35
C SER A 220 7.34 -1.43 10.99
N GLU A 221 6.49 -0.60 11.59
CA GLU A 221 6.50 0.85 11.39
C GLU A 221 7.86 1.46 11.79
N LEU A 222 8.39 1.07 12.97
CA LEU A 222 9.67 1.57 13.46
C LEU A 222 10.84 1.18 12.56
N ALA A 223 10.82 -0.03 12.01
CA ALA A 223 11.90 -0.55 11.17
C ALA A 223 12.17 0.34 9.95
N LYS A 224 11.12 0.86 9.30
CA LYS A 224 11.27 1.76 8.14
C LYS A 224 11.89 3.10 8.53
N ILE A 225 11.38 3.72 9.60
CA ILE A 225 11.89 5.01 10.09
C ILE A 225 13.35 4.87 10.50
N THR A 226 13.67 3.81 11.23
CA THR A 226 15.03 3.52 11.69
C THR A 226 15.98 3.29 10.50
N ALA A 227 15.57 2.52 9.50
CA ALA A 227 16.37 2.29 8.30
C ALA A 227 16.70 3.61 7.58
N ASN A 228 15.71 4.48 7.40
CA ASN A 228 15.91 5.80 6.80
C ASN A 228 16.83 6.69 7.64
N ALA A 229 16.68 6.70 8.97
CA ALA A 229 17.52 7.47 9.88
C ALA A 229 18.99 7.01 9.83
N PHE A 230 19.24 5.70 9.87
CA PHE A 230 20.61 5.15 9.75
C PHE A 230 21.24 5.43 8.39
N LEU A 231 20.45 5.37 7.30
CA LEU A 231 20.95 5.71 5.96
C LEU A 231 21.36 7.18 5.91
N ALA A 232 20.52 8.10 6.42
CA ALA A 232 20.84 9.52 6.49
C ALA A 232 22.07 9.79 7.36
N GLN A 233 22.19 9.10 8.51
CA GLN A 233 23.36 9.22 9.39
C GLN A 233 24.64 8.79 8.69
N ARG A 234 24.62 7.67 7.95
CA ARG A 234 25.81 7.21 7.19
C ARG A 234 26.27 8.24 6.16
N ILE A 235 25.35 8.88 5.47
CA ILE A 235 25.66 9.94 4.48
C ILE A 235 26.24 11.17 5.18
N SER A 236 25.69 11.56 6.34
CA SER A 236 26.13 12.76 7.08
C SER A 236 27.45 12.57 7.85
N SER A 237 27.92 11.32 8.00
CA SER A 237 29.14 11.00 8.76
C SER A 237 30.36 10.85 7.85
N ILE A 238 30.22 11.05 6.55
CA ILE A 238 31.29 11.10 5.55
C ILE A 238 31.63 12.56 5.27
#